data_f6c876780a67756a048bc9a2a49178ed
#
_entry.id   f6c876780a67756a048bc9a2a49178ed
#
_cell.length_a   1.000
_cell.length_b   1.000
_cell.length_c   1.000
_cell.angle_alpha   90.00
_cell.angle_beta   90.00
_cell.angle_gamma   90.00
#
_symmetry.space_group_name_H-M   'P 1'
#
loop_
_entity.id
_entity.type
_entity.pdbx_description
1 polymer ?
#
loop_
_entity_poly.entity_id
_entity_poly.type
_entity_poly.pdbx_seq_one_letter_code
_entity_poly.pdbx_strand_id
1 'polypeptide(L)'
;MFVLGANEGEFPQNISSSGLLTESDRVSLIDNDFKLYSYGATFLAQEKYFAYMAISAAREKLFVSYCGDGEKSSIITGIESSVLSVKEKCFTDNYDLSSLESNDNAFEILASKYNEQSEFTASLKSYFNTLPQFQKKVQAVDALTSDEQMQIKNKSTAVDLFKKDMYLSASKIEEYFKCSFKYFCKFGLNAKPRAKAEMDAMQTGTVIHYVLEQIIKKCGSDGLTALSNDEISILVNEYLTDFLQNKMGNSDDFTMRFKYQFMRLSKMLTSVVLRLKEEFSQSDFEAKAFELKIGDGSDNEPVKSKTIRLSDGGTVKIKGSIDRVDTFTQNGKQYVRVVDYKSGNKTFSLNDIMYGINLQMFVYLFTLCESDNELSGIGSGVLYMHSARDIINIDNAFDTATLESKENSSFKMKGIVLNDEENEIAEHMEKDLMGKFLPVKYTKKSGLTGSIVTLEEIGMISRKVDALVKEMGDSLHDGKIMQHPINGKNYDKTCEFCDYIDICRNRCDVTPNEMTERTDREVLDLLRGEEQNA
;
A
#
# COMPACT_ATOMS: atom_id res chain seq x y z
N MET A 1 0.38 -32.16 31.88
CA MET A 1 0.96 -30.89 31.44
C MET A 1 1.25 -30.96 29.94
N PHE A 2 1.04 -29.89 29.21
CA PHE A 2 1.33 -29.82 27.79
C PHE A 2 2.35 -28.73 27.52
N VAL A 3 3.39 -29.06 26.77
CA VAL A 3 4.41 -28.13 26.23
C VAL A 3 4.28 -28.19 24.72
N LEU A 4 3.98 -27.05 24.09
CA LEU A 4 3.72 -26.96 22.65
C LEU A 4 4.85 -26.20 21.95
N GLY A 5 5.18 -26.63 20.73
CA GLY A 5 6.18 -25.94 19.90
C GLY A 5 7.63 -26.11 20.40
N ALA A 6 7.98 -27.30 20.88
CA ALA A 6 9.34 -27.56 21.37
C ALA A 6 10.31 -27.87 20.21
N ASN A 7 10.51 -26.89 19.32
CA ASN A 7 11.48 -26.96 18.25
C ASN A 7 12.83 -26.35 18.69
N GLU A 8 13.92 -26.76 18.01
CA GLU A 8 15.25 -26.22 18.29
C GLU A 8 15.29 -24.73 17.97
N GLY A 9 15.81 -23.95 18.91
CA GLY A 9 15.84 -22.49 18.81
C GLY A 9 14.58 -21.76 19.26
N GLU A 10 13.44 -22.45 19.45
CA GLU A 10 12.20 -21.90 19.98
C GLU A 10 11.96 -22.27 21.45
N PHE A 11 12.38 -23.48 21.83
CA PHE A 11 12.26 -23.96 23.21
C PHE A 11 13.45 -24.89 23.56
N PRO A 12 14.49 -24.43 24.28
CA PRO A 12 14.72 -23.06 24.75
C PRO A 12 14.92 -22.08 23.59
N GLN A 13 14.53 -20.81 23.81
CA GLN A 13 14.66 -19.79 22.78
C GLN A 13 16.13 -19.47 22.53
N ASN A 14 16.51 -19.38 21.26
CA ASN A 14 17.82 -18.90 20.87
C ASN A 14 17.89 -17.37 20.94
N ILE A 15 19.09 -16.87 21.21
CA ILE A 15 19.34 -15.43 21.21
C ILE A 15 19.34 -14.94 19.77
N SER A 16 18.39 -14.09 19.41
CA SER A 16 18.53 -13.25 18.24
C SER A 16 19.36 -12.03 18.63
N SER A 17 20.52 -11.84 18.04
CA SER A 17 21.32 -10.62 18.18
C SER A 17 20.62 -9.45 17.50
N SER A 18 19.56 -8.94 18.12
CA SER A 18 18.84 -7.75 17.66
C SER A 18 19.39 -6.53 18.41
N GLY A 19 20.42 -5.89 17.88
CA GLY A 19 20.96 -4.67 18.44
C GLY A 19 22.15 -4.13 17.65
N LEU A 20 22.53 -2.88 17.96
CA LEU A 20 23.70 -2.22 17.36
C LEU A 20 25.04 -2.84 17.77
N LEU A 21 25.06 -3.58 18.87
CA LEU A 21 26.26 -4.22 19.41
C LEU A 21 26.10 -5.73 19.28
N THR A 22 27.06 -6.37 18.65
CA THR A 22 27.22 -7.83 18.69
C THR A 22 27.64 -8.31 20.07
N GLU A 23 27.52 -9.60 20.35
CA GLU A 23 27.99 -10.14 21.64
C GLU A 23 29.51 -9.98 21.82
N SER A 24 30.30 -10.09 20.75
CA SER A 24 31.72 -9.79 20.76
C SER A 24 32.03 -8.33 21.11
N ASP A 25 31.25 -7.39 20.60
CA ASP A 25 31.38 -5.97 20.92
C ASP A 25 31.09 -5.73 22.41
N ARG A 26 30.06 -6.39 22.95
CA ARG A 26 29.69 -6.31 24.38
C ARG A 26 30.79 -6.85 25.29
N VAL A 27 31.34 -8.01 24.95
CA VAL A 27 32.46 -8.59 25.70
C VAL A 27 33.66 -7.64 25.67
N SER A 28 34.03 -7.13 24.50
CA SER A 28 35.15 -6.17 24.39
C SER A 28 34.91 -4.89 25.18
N LEU A 29 33.69 -4.40 25.26
CA LEU A 29 33.34 -3.22 26.06
C LEU A 29 33.40 -3.52 27.56
N ILE A 30 32.93 -4.69 27.99
CA ILE A 30 33.01 -5.14 29.40
C ILE A 30 34.47 -5.29 29.83
N ASP A 31 35.31 -5.86 28.98
CA ASP A 31 36.75 -6.00 29.22
C ASP A 31 37.49 -4.65 29.34
N ASN A 32 36.90 -3.59 28.81
CA ASN A 32 37.34 -2.21 28.93
C ASN A 32 36.57 -1.39 30.00
N ASP A 33 36.09 -2.06 31.05
CA ASP A 33 35.41 -1.46 32.22
C ASP A 33 34.06 -0.75 31.92
N PHE A 34 33.44 -0.95 30.75
CA PHE A 34 32.10 -0.48 30.54
C PHE A 34 31.09 -1.37 31.28
N LYS A 35 30.19 -0.75 32.04
CA LYS A 35 29.11 -1.46 32.74
C LYS A 35 28.01 -1.87 31.77
N LEU A 36 28.22 -2.94 31.04
CA LEU A 36 27.24 -3.56 30.16
C LEU A 36 26.85 -4.93 30.72
N TYR A 37 25.56 -5.29 30.49
CA TYR A 37 25.08 -6.61 30.85
C TYR A 37 25.42 -7.59 29.71
N SER A 38 26.14 -8.68 30.05
CA SER A 38 26.40 -9.78 29.13
C SER A 38 25.09 -10.56 28.97
N TYR A 39 24.40 -10.33 27.88
CA TYR A 39 23.04 -10.86 27.66
C TYR A 39 23.09 -12.33 27.23
N GLY A 40 24.06 -12.74 26.41
CA GLY A 40 24.10 -14.02 25.73
C GLY A 40 24.10 -15.24 26.64
N ALA A 41 25.15 -15.41 27.41
CA ALA A 41 25.33 -16.60 28.27
C ALA A 41 24.27 -16.68 29.37
N THR A 42 23.89 -15.54 29.95
CA THR A 42 22.90 -15.47 31.02
C THR A 42 21.51 -15.78 30.52
N PHE A 43 21.15 -15.24 29.34
CA PHE A 43 19.83 -15.48 28.71
C PHE A 43 19.62 -16.97 28.37
N LEU A 44 20.61 -17.58 27.71
CA LEU A 44 20.52 -19.00 27.37
C LEU A 44 20.42 -19.90 28.62
N ALA A 45 21.16 -19.55 29.69
CA ALA A 45 21.03 -20.25 30.95
C ALA A 45 19.66 -20.08 31.60
N GLN A 46 19.08 -18.89 31.53
CA GLN A 46 17.70 -18.61 31.97
C GLN A 46 16.65 -19.39 31.17
N GLU A 47 16.77 -19.39 29.85
CA GLU A 47 15.85 -20.13 28.96
C GLU A 47 15.90 -21.63 29.23
N LYS A 48 17.09 -22.20 29.39
CA LYS A 48 17.24 -23.61 29.78
C LYS A 48 16.64 -23.88 31.17
N TYR A 49 16.81 -22.96 32.11
CA TYR A 49 16.20 -23.08 33.43
C TYR A 49 14.67 -23.00 33.36
N PHE A 50 14.09 -22.10 32.59
CA PHE A 50 12.64 -22.01 32.39
C PHE A 50 12.08 -23.27 31.72
N ALA A 51 12.77 -23.80 30.72
CA ALA A 51 12.39 -25.04 30.09
C ALA A 51 12.45 -26.23 31.07
N TYR A 52 13.49 -26.31 31.92
CA TYR A 52 13.59 -27.29 32.99
C TYR A 52 12.40 -27.16 33.99
N MET A 53 12.11 -25.94 34.44
CA MET A 53 11.00 -25.67 35.35
C MET A 53 9.64 -26.07 34.71
N ALA A 54 9.44 -25.75 33.45
CA ALA A 54 8.24 -26.11 32.72
C ALA A 54 8.05 -27.63 32.66
N ILE A 55 9.10 -28.37 32.29
CA ILE A 55 9.02 -29.83 32.17
C ILE A 55 8.87 -30.51 33.55
N SER A 56 9.63 -30.06 34.55
CA SER A 56 9.58 -30.64 35.91
C SER A 56 8.31 -30.33 36.69
N ALA A 57 7.51 -29.36 36.22
CA ALA A 57 6.20 -29.07 36.83
C ALA A 57 5.13 -30.16 36.58
N ALA A 58 5.38 -31.07 35.65
CA ALA A 58 4.45 -32.17 35.38
C ALA A 58 4.44 -33.18 36.53
N ARG A 59 3.26 -33.43 37.16
CA ARG A 59 3.13 -34.33 38.28
C ARG A 59 2.71 -35.75 37.88
N GLU A 60 1.94 -35.88 36.81
CA GLU A 60 1.37 -37.18 36.40
C GLU A 60 1.77 -37.56 34.98
N LYS A 61 1.53 -36.64 34.02
CA LYS A 61 1.82 -36.86 32.61
C LYS A 61 2.35 -35.61 31.99
N LEU A 62 3.35 -35.77 31.14
CA LEU A 62 3.94 -34.71 30.30
C LEU A 62 3.69 -35.04 28.82
N PHE A 63 3.10 -34.11 28.12
CA PHE A 63 2.95 -34.13 26.66
C PHE A 63 3.80 -33.00 26.08
N VAL A 64 4.70 -33.31 25.16
CA VAL A 64 5.54 -32.36 24.47
C VAL A 64 5.30 -32.51 22.98
N SER A 65 5.02 -31.43 22.29
CA SER A 65 4.85 -31.45 20.85
C SER A 65 5.85 -30.51 20.17
N TYR A 66 6.23 -30.87 18.96
CA TYR A 66 7.07 -30.07 18.07
C TYR A 66 6.52 -30.14 16.65
N CYS A 67 6.88 -29.17 15.78
CA CYS A 67 6.51 -29.16 14.39
C CYS A 67 7.46 -30.09 13.61
N GLY A 68 6.89 -30.98 12.78
CA GLY A 68 7.66 -31.96 12.00
C GLY A 68 8.55 -31.34 10.91
N ASP A 69 8.24 -30.10 10.47
CA ASP A 69 9.03 -29.36 9.50
C ASP A 69 10.28 -28.71 10.13
N GLY A 70 10.40 -28.72 11.48
CA GLY A 70 11.52 -28.19 12.23
C GLY A 70 12.29 -29.28 12.97
N GLU A 71 13.49 -28.93 13.44
CA GLU A 71 14.30 -29.83 14.27
C GLU A 71 13.71 -29.96 15.68
N LYS A 72 13.80 -31.17 16.26
CA LYS A 72 13.44 -31.39 17.66
C LYS A 72 14.34 -30.58 18.58
N SER A 73 13.78 -29.97 19.61
CA SER A 73 14.56 -29.34 20.67
C SER A 73 15.52 -30.34 21.33
N SER A 74 16.71 -29.87 21.63
CA SER A 74 17.72 -30.61 22.40
C SER A 74 17.21 -31.12 23.75
N ILE A 75 16.18 -30.47 24.32
CA ILE A 75 15.51 -30.91 25.54
C ILE A 75 14.68 -32.17 25.32
N ILE A 76 13.95 -32.27 24.21
CA ILE A 76 13.20 -33.50 23.86
C ILE A 76 14.17 -34.66 23.73
N THR A 77 15.26 -34.47 22.98
CA THR A 77 16.31 -35.50 22.81
C THR A 77 16.93 -35.90 24.15
N GLY A 78 17.12 -34.94 25.06
CA GLY A 78 17.55 -35.22 26.43
C GLY A 78 16.57 -36.06 27.25
N ILE A 79 15.27 -35.78 27.12
CA ILE A 79 14.21 -36.59 27.80
C ILE A 79 14.19 -37.98 27.21
N GLU A 80 14.18 -38.14 25.88
CA GLU A 80 14.18 -39.41 25.19
C GLU A 80 15.36 -40.30 25.62
N SER A 81 16.54 -39.70 25.82
CA SER A 81 17.73 -40.43 26.29
C SER A 81 17.68 -40.83 27.79
N SER A 82 16.89 -40.11 28.58
CA SER A 82 16.85 -40.26 30.05
C SER A 82 15.70 -41.13 30.55
N VAL A 83 14.68 -41.34 29.72
CA VAL A 83 13.45 -42.05 30.08
C VAL A 83 13.35 -43.36 29.31
N LEU A 84 13.08 -44.47 30.05
CA LEU A 84 13.05 -45.84 29.50
C LEU A 84 11.96 -46.09 28.43
N SER A 85 10.92 -45.28 28.39
CA SER A 85 9.84 -45.43 27.40
C SER A 85 9.14 -44.10 27.16
N VAL A 86 9.39 -43.50 26.00
CA VAL A 86 8.65 -42.36 25.47
C VAL A 86 7.76 -42.86 24.35
N LYS A 87 6.47 -42.49 24.36
CA LYS A 87 5.55 -42.77 23.26
C LYS A 87 5.53 -41.56 22.32
N GLU A 88 6.08 -41.72 21.13
CA GLU A 88 5.96 -40.74 20.08
C GLU A 88 4.71 -41.03 19.22
N LYS A 89 3.91 -40.00 18.96
CA LYS A 89 2.79 -40.04 18.03
C LYS A 89 2.98 -38.92 17.01
N CYS A 90 3.15 -39.29 15.77
CA CYS A 90 3.15 -38.35 14.67
C CYS A 90 1.72 -38.06 14.23
N PHE A 91 1.34 -36.78 14.19
CA PHE A 91 0.09 -36.33 13.61
C PHE A 91 0.39 -36.01 12.16
N THR A 92 0.11 -36.93 11.25
CA THR A 92 0.13 -36.72 9.81
C THR A 92 -1.23 -36.22 9.36
N ASP A 93 -1.30 -35.57 8.19
CA ASP A 93 -2.56 -35.15 7.57
C ASP A 93 -3.49 -36.30 7.16
N ASN A 94 -3.08 -37.54 7.41
CA ASN A 94 -3.89 -38.72 7.19
C ASN A 94 -4.81 -38.94 8.42
N TYR A 95 -6.02 -38.39 8.34
CA TYR A 95 -7.08 -38.69 9.29
C TYR A 95 -7.60 -40.12 9.03
N ASP A 96 -7.68 -40.90 10.07
CA ASP A 96 -8.32 -42.19 10.07
C ASP A 96 -9.63 -42.15 10.92
N LEU A 97 -10.36 -43.24 10.96
CA LEU A 97 -11.60 -43.34 11.74
C LEU A 97 -11.37 -43.03 13.24
N SER A 98 -10.15 -43.21 13.76
CA SER A 98 -9.82 -42.91 15.16
C SER A 98 -9.76 -41.43 15.47
N SER A 99 -9.69 -40.58 14.44
CA SER A 99 -9.68 -39.12 14.56
C SER A 99 -11.09 -38.52 14.67
N LEU A 100 -12.13 -39.31 14.44
CA LEU A 100 -13.53 -38.88 14.45
C LEU A 100 -14.13 -39.00 15.85
N GLU A 101 -13.83 -38.03 16.72
CA GLU A 101 -14.28 -38.04 18.11
C GLU A 101 -15.74 -37.57 18.29
N SER A 102 -16.20 -36.67 17.43
CA SER A 102 -17.54 -36.10 17.44
C SER A 102 -18.02 -35.71 16.05
N ASN A 103 -19.33 -35.48 15.85
CA ASN A 103 -19.86 -35.01 14.59
C ASN A 103 -19.32 -33.63 14.21
N ASP A 104 -19.11 -32.72 15.15
CA ASP A 104 -18.58 -31.40 14.87
C ASP A 104 -17.10 -31.48 14.45
N ASN A 105 -16.27 -32.25 15.15
CA ASN A 105 -14.89 -32.51 14.78
C ASN A 105 -14.80 -33.22 13.40
N ALA A 106 -15.61 -34.23 13.17
CA ALA A 106 -15.66 -34.93 11.88
C ALA A 106 -16.09 -34.01 10.73
N PHE A 107 -16.99 -33.04 11.00
CA PHE A 107 -17.38 -32.06 10.01
C PHE A 107 -16.27 -31.04 9.73
N GLU A 108 -15.51 -30.61 10.72
CA GLU A 108 -14.33 -29.75 10.53
C GLU A 108 -13.27 -30.46 9.66
N ILE A 109 -13.02 -31.74 9.90
CA ILE A 109 -12.15 -32.57 9.08
C ILE A 109 -12.66 -32.62 7.62
N LEU A 110 -13.95 -32.89 7.43
CA LEU A 110 -14.57 -32.88 6.10
C LEU A 110 -14.38 -31.49 5.43
N ALA A 111 -14.66 -30.42 6.14
CA ALA A 111 -14.59 -29.06 5.60
C ALA A 111 -13.15 -28.69 5.20
N SER A 112 -12.15 -29.07 6.00
CA SER A 112 -10.74 -28.80 5.69
C SER A 112 -10.22 -29.58 4.48
N LYS A 113 -10.75 -30.78 4.24
CA LYS A 113 -10.33 -31.70 3.16
C LYS A 113 -11.36 -31.83 2.04
N TYR A 114 -12.29 -30.90 1.94
CA TYR A 114 -13.46 -31.03 1.06
C TYR A 114 -13.10 -31.15 -0.43
N ASN A 115 -11.99 -30.57 -0.84
CA ASN A 115 -11.48 -30.64 -2.21
C ASN A 115 -10.66 -31.92 -2.50
N GLU A 116 -10.33 -32.71 -1.46
CA GLU A 116 -9.62 -33.97 -1.66
C GLU A 116 -10.62 -35.03 -2.14
N GLN A 117 -10.35 -35.59 -3.33
CA GLN A 117 -11.12 -36.71 -3.87
C GLN A 117 -10.63 -38.02 -3.26
N SER A 118 -11.11 -38.34 -2.05
CA SER A 118 -10.81 -39.58 -1.34
C SER A 118 -12.09 -40.32 -0.95
N GLU A 119 -11.99 -41.64 -0.79
CA GLU A 119 -13.12 -42.42 -0.27
C GLU A 119 -13.55 -41.97 1.13
N PHE A 120 -12.60 -41.48 1.92
CA PHE A 120 -12.85 -40.95 3.27
C PHE A 120 -13.72 -39.71 3.24
N THR A 121 -13.36 -38.72 2.43
CA THR A 121 -14.13 -37.48 2.29
C THR A 121 -15.51 -37.72 1.65
N ALA A 122 -15.60 -38.60 0.66
CA ALA A 122 -16.87 -39.00 0.06
C ALA A 122 -17.80 -39.68 1.06
N SER A 123 -17.27 -40.55 1.91
CA SER A 123 -18.02 -41.23 2.94
C SER A 123 -18.52 -40.26 4.04
N LEU A 124 -17.67 -39.36 4.51
CA LEU A 124 -18.05 -38.30 5.45
C LEU A 124 -19.15 -37.40 4.89
N LYS A 125 -19.01 -36.97 3.64
CA LYS A 125 -19.99 -36.15 2.94
C LYS A 125 -21.34 -36.87 2.83
N SER A 126 -21.32 -38.15 2.46
CA SER A 126 -22.53 -39.00 2.43
C SER A 126 -23.17 -39.07 3.79
N TYR A 127 -22.39 -39.34 4.84
CA TYR A 127 -22.88 -39.39 6.21
C TYR A 127 -23.53 -38.07 6.64
N PHE A 128 -22.87 -36.92 6.45
CA PHE A 128 -23.41 -35.63 6.88
C PHE A 128 -24.64 -35.20 6.09
N ASN A 129 -24.79 -35.63 4.84
CA ASN A 129 -26.02 -35.40 4.07
C ASN A 129 -27.25 -36.16 4.67
N THR A 130 -27.05 -37.22 5.45
CA THR A 130 -28.13 -37.90 6.15
C THR A 130 -28.59 -37.17 7.42
N LEU A 131 -27.77 -36.25 7.95
CA LEU A 131 -28.04 -35.53 9.19
C LEU A 131 -28.65 -34.14 8.91
N PRO A 132 -29.95 -33.92 9.26
CA PRO A 132 -30.66 -32.67 8.96
C PRO A 132 -29.93 -31.40 9.47
N GLN A 133 -29.31 -31.47 10.65
CA GLN A 133 -28.60 -30.37 11.28
C GLN A 133 -27.33 -29.97 10.53
N PHE A 134 -26.75 -30.85 9.69
CA PHE A 134 -25.52 -30.59 8.93
C PHE A 134 -25.80 -30.29 7.47
N GLN A 135 -26.98 -30.54 6.91
CA GLN A 135 -27.30 -30.35 5.51
C GLN A 135 -26.97 -28.91 5.02
N LYS A 136 -27.34 -27.88 5.81
CA LYS A 136 -27.03 -26.51 5.47
C LYS A 136 -25.52 -26.22 5.48
N LYS A 137 -24.79 -26.85 6.41
CA LYS A 137 -23.34 -26.72 6.50
C LYS A 137 -22.66 -27.38 5.28
N VAL A 138 -23.11 -28.57 4.87
CA VAL A 138 -22.62 -29.27 3.67
C VAL A 138 -22.91 -28.44 2.41
N GLN A 139 -24.14 -27.91 2.25
CA GLN A 139 -24.50 -27.05 1.14
C GLN A 139 -23.62 -25.77 1.10
N ALA A 140 -23.31 -25.22 2.27
CA ALA A 140 -22.42 -24.06 2.35
C ALA A 140 -20.99 -24.42 1.89
N VAL A 141 -20.47 -25.58 2.30
CA VAL A 141 -19.16 -26.06 1.84
C VAL A 141 -19.17 -26.42 0.36
N ASP A 142 -20.25 -27.05 -0.16
CA ASP A 142 -20.44 -27.29 -1.59
C ASP A 142 -20.43 -25.98 -2.40
N ALA A 143 -21.18 -25.00 -1.96
CA ALA A 143 -21.20 -23.68 -2.61
C ALA A 143 -19.82 -23.00 -2.55
N LEU A 144 -19.07 -23.28 -1.52
CA LEU A 144 -17.72 -22.77 -1.37
C LEU A 144 -16.69 -23.46 -2.30
N THR A 145 -16.90 -24.66 -2.75
CA THR A 145 -16.00 -25.43 -3.64
C THR A 145 -16.46 -25.41 -5.09
N SER A 146 -17.60 -24.75 -5.38
CA SER A 146 -18.07 -24.61 -6.76
C SER A 146 -17.16 -23.65 -7.55
N ASP A 147 -16.88 -23.96 -8.81
CA ASP A 147 -16.16 -23.09 -9.75
C ASP A 147 -17.00 -21.87 -10.18
N GLU A 148 -18.18 -21.66 -9.57
CA GLU A 148 -19.00 -20.48 -9.85
C GLU A 148 -18.26 -19.22 -9.39
N GLN A 149 -18.06 -18.31 -10.33
CA GLN A 149 -17.49 -16.99 -10.05
C GLN A 149 -18.37 -16.27 -9.02
N MET A 150 -17.73 -15.64 -8.04
CA MET A 150 -18.45 -14.85 -7.03
C MET A 150 -19.18 -13.68 -7.69
N GLN A 151 -20.49 -13.71 -7.59
CA GLN A 151 -21.38 -12.70 -8.16
C GLN A 151 -22.61 -12.47 -7.29
N ILE A 152 -23.04 -11.23 -7.17
CA ILE A 152 -24.35 -10.88 -6.62
C ILE A 152 -25.39 -11.15 -7.71
N LYS A 153 -26.08 -12.29 -7.63
CA LYS A 153 -27.03 -12.74 -8.68
C LYS A 153 -28.19 -11.78 -8.92
N ASN A 154 -28.62 -11.03 -7.90
CA ASN A 154 -29.70 -10.07 -8.00
C ASN A 154 -29.15 -8.65 -8.23
N LYS A 155 -29.37 -8.11 -9.44
CA LYS A 155 -28.94 -6.76 -9.81
C LYS A 155 -29.49 -5.66 -8.90
N SER A 156 -30.75 -5.77 -8.45
CA SER A 156 -31.30 -4.75 -7.54
C SER A 156 -30.54 -4.73 -6.21
N THR A 157 -30.14 -5.89 -5.70
CA THR A 157 -29.30 -5.98 -4.49
C THR A 157 -27.92 -5.37 -4.72
N ALA A 158 -27.32 -5.55 -5.90
CA ALA A 158 -26.04 -4.94 -6.25
C ALA A 158 -26.16 -3.41 -6.32
N VAL A 159 -27.19 -2.89 -6.99
CA VAL A 159 -27.45 -1.44 -7.06
C VAL A 159 -27.79 -0.85 -5.68
N ASP A 160 -28.53 -1.55 -4.84
CA ASP A 160 -28.80 -1.11 -3.46
C ASP A 160 -27.52 -1.06 -2.61
N LEU A 161 -26.63 -2.04 -2.78
CA LEU A 161 -25.37 -2.14 -2.04
C LEU A 161 -24.39 -1.04 -2.46
N PHE A 162 -24.17 -0.87 -3.76
CA PHE A 162 -23.17 0.08 -4.28
C PHE A 162 -23.73 1.48 -4.51
N LYS A 163 -25.06 1.66 -4.45
CA LYS A 163 -25.84 2.86 -4.73
C LYS A 163 -25.94 3.16 -6.21
N LYS A 164 -27.16 3.55 -6.65
CA LYS A 164 -27.42 3.94 -8.04
C LYS A 164 -26.55 5.11 -8.51
N ASP A 165 -26.36 6.09 -7.62
CA ASP A 165 -25.46 7.23 -7.84
C ASP A 165 -24.26 7.09 -6.91
N MET A 166 -23.14 6.67 -7.47
CA MET A 166 -21.92 6.37 -6.72
C MET A 166 -21.02 7.59 -6.57
N TYR A 167 -20.42 7.76 -5.40
CA TYR A 167 -19.34 8.70 -5.16
C TYR A 167 -18.06 7.91 -4.90
N LEU A 168 -17.11 7.97 -5.84
CA LEU A 168 -15.88 7.21 -5.82
C LEU A 168 -14.68 8.12 -5.67
N SER A 169 -13.78 7.77 -4.75
CA SER A 169 -12.44 8.35 -4.75
C SER A 169 -11.54 7.55 -5.70
N ALA A 170 -10.48 8.17 -6.20
CA ALA A 170 -9.51 7.50 -7.05
C ALA A 170 -8.91 6.25 -6.39
N SER A 171 -8.67 6.30 -5.08
CA SER A 171 -8.20 5.12 -4.32
C SER A 171 -9.21 3.97 -4.29
N LYS A 172 -10.52 4.26 -4.30
CA LYS A 172 -11.56 3.24 -4.43
C LYS A 172 -11.57 2.61 -5.80
N ILE A 173 -11.38 3.42 -6.86
CA ILE A 173 -11.29 2.94 -8.23
C ILE A 173 -10.10 2.00 -8.39
N GLU A 174 -8.92 2.41 -7.94
CA GLU A 174 -7.72 1.57 -7.98
C GLU A 174 -7.87 0.27 -7.17
N GLU A 175 -8.54 0.32 -6.00
CA GLU A 175 -8.78 -0.88 -5.18
C GLU A 175 -9.67 -1.89 -5.90
N TYR A 176 -10.67 -1.42 -6.65
CA TYR A 176 -11.53 -2.28 -7.48
C TYR A 176 -10.71 -3.01 -8.55
N PHE A 177 -9.87 -2.29 -9.29
CA PHE A 177 -9.05 -2.88 -10.34
C PHE A 177 -7.94 -3.78 -9.79
N LYS A 178 -7.46 -3.54 -8.57
CA LYS A 178 -6.55 -4.48 -7.89
C LYS A 178 -7.24 -5.80 -7.59
N CYS A 179 -8.47 -5.78 -7.11
CA CYS A 179 -9.30 -6.97 -6.93
C CYS A 179 -10.74 -6.55 -6.58
N SER A 180 -11.70 -6.88 -7.44
CA SER A 180 -13.11 -6.51 -7.23
C SER A 180 -13.72 -7.19 -6.01
N PHE A 181 -13.28 -8.39 -5.62
CA PHE A 181 -13.68 -9.03 -4.36
C PHE A 181 -13.18 -8.28 -3.13
N LYS A 182 -11.92 -7.85 -3.14
CA LYS A 182 -11.35 -7.02 -2.06
C LYS A 182 -12.14 -5.72 -1.92
N TYR A 183 -12.46 -5.08 -3.05
CA TYR A 183 -13.31 -3.89 -3.07
C TYR A 183 -14.69 -4.15 -2.45
N PHE A 184 -15.35 -5.25 -2.82
CA PHE A 184 -16.63 -5.65 -2.26
C PHE A 184 -16.57 -5.85 -0.74
N CYS A 185 -15.58 -6.56 -0.23
CA CYS A 185 -15.41 -6.74 1.22
C CYS A 185 -15.20 -5.40 1.94
N LYS A 186 -14.32 -4.55 1.40
CA LYS A 186 -13.90 -3.29 2.04
C LYS A 186 -14.97 -2.20 1.97
N PHE A 187 -15.62 -2.04 0.83
CA PHE A 187 -16.53 -0.91 0.55
C PHE A 187 -17.99 -1.33 0.37
N GLY A 188 -18.26 -2.53 -0.08
CA GLY A 188 -19.61 -3.08 -0.16
C GLY A 188 -20.09 -3.55 1.23
N LEU A 189 -19.36 -4.47 1.84
CA LEU A 189 -19.68 -5.00 3.16
C LEU A 189 -19.19 -4.11 4.32
N ASN A 190 -18.33 -3.12 4.03
CA ASN A 190 -17.67 -2.28 5.04
C ASN A 190 -16.93 -3.10 6.10
N ALA A 191 -16.39 -4.25 5.72
CA ALA A 191 -15.58 -5.10 6.58
C ALA A 191 -14.20 -4.47 6.74
N LYS A 192 -13.86 -4.05 7.95
CA LYS A 192 -12.59 -3.40 8.24
C LYS A 192 -11.76 -4.28 9.17
N PRO A 193 -10.45 -4.43 8.93
CA PRO A 193 -9.57 -5.07 9.88
C PRO A 193 -9.57 -4.30 11.20
N ARG A 194 -9.29 -5.00 12.30
CA ARG A 194 -9.17 -4.36 13.61
C ARG A 194 -7.98 -3.41 13.61
N ALA A 195 -8.23 -2.15 13.93
CA ALA A 195 -7.18 -1.16 14.02
C ALA A 195 -6.15 -1.52 15.10
N LYS A 196 -4.87 -1.49 14.76
CA LYS A 196 -3.77 -1.60 15.72
C LYS A 196 -3.43 -0.20 16.22
N ALA A 197 -3.12 -0.07 17.52
CA ALA A 197 -2.69 1.19 18.12
C ALA A 197 -1.17 1.38 17.88
N GLU A 198 -0.77 1.56 16.63
CA GLU A 198 0.62 1.81 16.23
C GLU A 198 0.65 2.99 15.26
N MET A 199 1.72 3.83 15.33
CA MET A 199 1.96 4.84 14.29
C MET A 199 2.36 4.13 12.99
N ASP A 200 1.46 4.13 12.03
CA ASP A 200 1.68 3.53 10.74
C ASP A 200 2.19 4.54 9.68
N ALA A 201 2.55 4.03 8.51
CA ALA A 201 3.01 4.87 7.39
C ALA A 201 1.95 5.86 6.90
N MET A 202 0.66 5.57 7.10
CA MET A 202 -0.47 6.42 6.71
C MET A 202 -0.54 7.67 7.60
N GLN A 203 -0.30 7.52 8.91
CA GLN A 203 -0.24 8.65 9.84
C GLN A 203 0.94 9.57 9.52
N THR A 204 2.10 9.00 9.17
CA THR A 204 3.26 9.78 8.71
C THR A 204 2.94 10.60 7.46
N GLY A 205 2.25 10.02 6.47
CA GLY A 205 1.78 10.73 5.28
C GLY A 205 0.90 11.93 5.63
N THR A 206 -0.08 11.75 6.52
CA THR A 206 -0.99 12.82 6.96
C THR A 206 -0.25 13.99 7.60
N VAL A 207 0.79 13.73 8.40
CA VAL A 207 1.64 14.78 9.00
C VAL A 207 2.39 15.56 7.92
N ILE A 208 2.96 14.86 6.94
CA ILE A 208 3.70 15.48 5.84
C ILE A 208 2.79 16.43 5.06
N HIS A 209 1.63 15.97 4.62
CA HIS A 209 0.66 16.78 3.88
C HIS A 209 0.25 18.01 4.68
N TYR A 210 -0.09 17.83 5.96
CA TYR A 210 -0.47 18.95 6.83
C TYR A 210 0.62 20.02 6.92
N VAL A 211 1.86 19.64 7.20
CA VAL A 211 2.96 20.61 7.37
C VAL A 211 3.24 21.34 6.07
N LEU A 212 3.28 20.61 4.92
CA LEU A 212 3.50 21.22 3.61
C LEU A 212 2.37 22.19 3.26
N GLU A 213 1.12 21.79 3.46
CA GLU A 213 -0.05 22.63 3.24
C GLU A 213 0.02 23.93 4.05
N GLN A 214 0.29 23.85 5.37
CA GLN A 214 0.33 25.04 6.23
C GLN A 214 1.46 26.00 5.86
N ILE A 215 2.66 25.48 5.57
CA ILE A 215 3.81 26.30 5.17
C ILE A 215 3.49 27.07 3.90
N ILE A 216 2.98 26.38 2.87
CA ILE A 216 2.77 27.00 1.58
C ILE A 216 1.54 27.93 1.62
N LYS A 217 0.49 27.60 2.35
CA LYS A 217 -0.64 28.54 2.60
C LYS A 217 -0.20 29.82 3.28
N LYS A 218 0.77 29.76 4.22
CA LYS A 218 1.29 30.93 4.91
C LYS A 218 2.19 31.79 4.05
N CYS A 219 3.08 31.15 3.28
CA CYS A 219 4.16 31.85 2.58
C CYS A 219 3.86 32.11 1.10
N GLY A 220 3.07 31.25 0.44
CA GLY A 220 3.00 31.17 -1.02
C GLY A 220 4.31 30.68 -1.64
N SER A 221 4.34 30.56 -2.96
CA SER A 221 5.56 30.14 -3.69
C SER A 221 6.68 31.16 -3.51
N ASP A 222 6.38 32.46 -3.73
CA ASP A 222 7.37 33.55 -3.67
C ASP A 222 7.87 33.79 -2.24
N GLY A 223 6.98 33.75 -1.25
CA GLY A 223 7.37 33.92 0.14
C GLY A 223 8.27 32.76 0.62
N LEU A 224 8.00 31.53 0.20
CA LEU A 224 8.85 30.39 0.54
C LEU A 224 10.25 30.53 -0.05
N THR A 225 10.38 31.02 -1.29
CA THR A 225 11.68 31.22 -1.94
C THR A 225 12.52 32.30 -1.25
N ALA A 226 11.88 33.27 -0.60
CA ALA A 226 12.55 34.37 0.13
C ALA A 226 13.08 33.96 1.52
N LEU A 227 12.55 32.90 2.14
CA LEU A 227 12.97 32.47 3.47
C LEU A 227 14.38 31.89 3.48
N SER A 228 15.11 32.11 4.57
CA SER A 228 16.37 31.40 4.85
C SER A 228 16.13 29.94 5.26
N ASN A 229 17.17 29.12 5.21
CA ASN A 229 17.08 27.72 5.60
C ASN A 229 16.73 27.54 7.09
N ASP A 230 17.19 28.46 7.95
CA ASP A 230 16.89 28.45 9.38
C ASP A 230 15.41 28.79 9.64
N GLU A 231 14.87 29.81 8.95
CA GLU A 231 13.45 30.15 9.04
C GLU A 231 12.56 29.01 8.58
N ILE A 232 12.91 28.29 7.52
CA ILE A 232 12.20 27.09 7.08
C ILE A 232 12.22 26.02 8.17
N SER A 233 13.37 25.77 8.80
CA SER A 233 13.48 24.79 9.88
C SER A 233 12.59 25.15 11.08
N ILE A 234 12.52 26.43 11.42
CA ILE A 234 11.65 26.94 12.49
C ILE A 234 10.18 26.71 12.14
N LEU A 235 9.76 27.06 10.93
CA LEU A 235 8.38 26.88 10.47
C LEU A 235 7.96 25.39 10.43
N VAL A 236 8.83 24.52 9.96
CA VAL A 236 8.57 23.07 9.98
C VAL A 236 8.33 22.58 11.41
N ASN A 237 9.17 23.01 12.37
CA ASN A 237 9.00 22.61 13.77
C ASN A 237 7.74 23.20 14.39
N GLU A 238 7.38 24.44 14.05
CA GLU A 238 6.15 25.11 14.50
C GLU A 238 4.91 24.28 14.09
N TYR A 239 4.74 24.01 12.80
CA TYR A 239 3.56 23.29 12.30
C TYR A 239 3.56 21.80 12.66
N LEU A 240 4.73 21.19 12.79
CA LEU A 240 4.82 19.83 13.26
C LEU A 240 4.40 19.72 14.73
N THR A 241 4.77 20.70 15.57
CA THR A 241 4.34 20.78 16.97
C THR A 241 2.84 21.07 17.07
N ASP A 242 2.33 21.97 16.23
CA ASP A 242 0.89 22.27 16.17
C ASP A 242 0.06 21.02 15.81
N PHE A 243 0.51 20.26 14.82
CA PHE A 243 -0.16 19.01 14.47
C PHE A 243 -0.23 18.04 15.66
N LEU A 244 0.87 17.88 16.39
CA LEU A 244 0.91 16.98 17.55
C LEU A 244 -0.06 17.43 18.65
N GLN A 245 -0.03 18.71 18.99
CA GLN A 245 -0.90 19.26 20.04
C GLN A 245 -2.39 19.12 19.69
N ASN A 246 -2.76 19.40 18.45
CA ASN A 246 -4.15 19.38 18.00
C ASN A 246 -4.70 17.97 17.75
N LYS A 247 -3.85 16.99 17.36
CA LYS A 247 -4.29 15.65 16.95
C LYS A 247 -3.94 14.54 17.93
N MET A 248 -2.88 14.69 18.73
CA MET A 248 -2.36 13.62 19.60
C MET A 248 -2.42 13.96 21.10
N GLY A 249 -2.79 15.20 21.47
CA GLY A 249 -2.92 15.62 22.88
C GLY A 249 -1.60 16.09 23.50
N ASN A 250 -1.59 16.29 24.84
CA ASN A 250 -0.50 16.94 25.56
C ASN A 250 0.84 16.20 25.44
N SER A 251 1.90 16.94 25.13
CA SER A 251 3.25 16.46 24.81
C SER A 251 4.10 15.97 25.99
N ASP A 252 3.62 16.12 27.24
CA ASP A 252 4.47 15.91 28.44
C ASP A 252 4.78 14.44 28.71
N ASP A 253 4.00 13.51 28.16
CA ASP A 253 4.12 12.07 28.36
C ASP A 253 4.84 11.31 27.22
N PHE A 254 5.44 12.00 26.25
CA PHE A 254 6.06 11.33 25.12
C PHE A 254 7.35 10.59 25.49
N THR A 255 7.41 9.31 25.11
CA THR A 255 8.59 8.48 25.30
C THR A 255 9.81 9.02 24.55
N MET A 256 11.03 8.66 25.00
CA MET A 256 12.26 9.04 24.30
C MET A 256 12.29 8.54 22.84
N ARG A 257 11.69 7.37 22.58
CA ARG A 257 11.53 6.82 21.22
C ARG A 257 10.67 7.74 20.34
N PHE A 258 9.57 8.25 20.89
CA PHE A 258 8.70 9.19 20.18
C PHE A 258 9.43 10.51 19.87
N LYS A 259 10.14 11.08 20.86
CA LYS A 259 10.95 12.30 20.66
C LYS A 259 12.01 12.13 19.58
N TYR A 260 12.64 10.97 19.50
CA TYR A 260 13.61 10.66 18.46
C TYR A 260 12.95 10.55 17.06
N GLN A 261 11.81 9.87 16.96
CA GLN A 261 11.05 9.78 15.70
C GLN A 261 10.60 11.15 15.22
N PHE A 262 10.13 11.99 16.12
CA PHE A 262 9.74 13.38 15.84
C PHE A 262 10.92 14.21 15.29
N MET A 263 12.07 14.13 15.92
CA MET A 263 13.27 14.81 15.44
C MET A 263 13.71 14.33 14.04
N ARG A 264 13.59 13.04 13.76
CA ARG A 264 13.85 12.49 12.42
C ARG A 264 12.84 13.04 11.39
N LEU A 265 11.56 13.07 11.75
CA LEU A 265 10.49 13.59 10.90
C LEU A 265 10.69 15.08 10.61
N SER A 266 11.05 15.88 11.61
CA SER A 266 11.37 17.31 11.43
C SER A 266 12.51 17.52 10.43
N LYS A 267 13.63 16.79 10.57
CA LYS A 267 14.76 16.87 9.64
C LYS A 267 14.38 16.48 8.21
N MET A 268 13.58 15.42 8.09
CA MET A 268 13.09 14.96 6.78
C MET A 268 12.20 16.02 6.13
N LEU A 269 11.22 16.55 6.85
CA LEU A 269 10.33 17.61 6.37
C LEU A 269 11.09 18.87 5.98
N THR A 270 12.07 19.27 6.77
CA THR A 270 12.94 20.42 6.42
C THR A 270 13.62 20.18 5.07
N SER A 271 14.15 18.98 4.83
CA SER A 271 14.78 18.66 3.51
C SER A 271 13.79 18.73 2.37
N VAL A 272 12.55 18.25 2.57
CA VAL A 272 11.48 18.32 1.56
C VAL A 272 11.08 19.77 1.26
N VAL A 273 10.93 20.61 2.29
CA VAL A 273 10.56 22.02 2.12
C VAL A 273 11.69 22.82 1.43
N LEU A 274 12.95 22.53 1.76
CA LEU A 274 14.09 23.12 1.05
C LEU A 274 14.10 22.73 -0.42
N ARG A 275 13.73 21.50 -0.73
CA ARG A 275 13.61 21.04 -2.12
C ARG A 275 12.48 21.74 -2.87
N LEU A 276 11.33 21.95 -2.21
CA LEU A 276 10.21 22.74 -2.76
C LEU A 276 10.63 24.18 -3.02
N LYS A 277 11.37 24.81 -2.10
CA LYS A 277 11.94 26.16 -2.30
C LYS A 277 12.78 26.22 -3.57
N GLU A 278 13.65 25.22 -3.79
CA GLU A 278 14.46 25.16 -5.01
C GLU A 278 13.61 24.96 -6.26
N GLU A 279 12.58 24.09 -6.21
CA GLU A 279 11.65 23.86 -7.32
C GLU A 279 10.92 25.17 -7.68
N PHE A 280 10.35 25.86 -6.71
CA PHE A 280 9.63 27.12 -6.95
C PHE A 280 10.54 28.21 -7.49
N SER A 281 11.80 28.26 -7.08
CA SER A 281 12.75 29.30 -7.54
C SER A 281 13.07 29.25 -9.04
N GLN A 282 12.79 28.13 -9.71
CA GLN A 282 13.09 27.94 -11.11
C GLN A 282 11.86 27.51 -11.95
N SER A 283 10.67 27.55 -11.38
CA SER A 283 9.41 27.29 -12.08
C SER A 283 8.61 28.57 -12.21
N ASP A 284 8.02 28.81 -13.38
CA ASP A 284 7.06 29.88 -13.60
C ASP A 284 5.62 29.43 -13.23
N PHE A 285 5.44 28.15 -12.92
CA PHE A 285 4.17 27.61 -12.40
C PHE A 285 4.01 28.01 -10.94
N GLU A 286 2.91 28.67 -10.63
CA GLU A 286 2.57 29.09 -9.28
C GLU A 286 1.67 28.08 -8.59
N ALA A 287 2.00 27.70 -7.36
CA ALA A 287 1.16 26.85 -6.53
C ALA A 287 -0.06 27.64 -6.02
N LYS A 288 -1.23 27.40 -6.60
CA LYS A 288 -2.48 28.15 -6.33
C LYS A 288 -3.40 27.50 -5.33
N ALA A 289 -3.43 26.16 -5.25
CA ALA A 289 -4.30 25.48 -4.32
C ALA A 289 -3.62 24.24 -3.70
N PHE A 290 -4.02 23.97 -2.44
CA PHE A 290 -3.56 22.84 -1.65
C PHE A 290 -4.76 22.15 -1.03
N GLU A 291 -4.74 20.81 -0.95
CA GLU A 291 -5.85 20.00 -0.50
C GLU A 291 -7.19 20.44 -1.14
N LEU A 292 -7.12 20.72 -2.46
CA LEU A 292 -8.26 21.20 -3.23
C LEU A 292 -9.30 20.08 -3.36
N LYS A 293 -10.46 20.27 -2.74
CA LYS A 293 -11.50 19.24 -2.70
C LYS A 293 -12.33 19.20 -3.95
N ILE A 294 -12.60 17.98 -4.40
CA ILE A 294 -13.51 17.65 -5.51
C ILE A 294 -14.80 17.05 -4.93
N GLY A 295 -15.95 17.55 -5.36
CA GLY A 295 -17.24 17.04 -4.89
C GLY A 295 -18.44 17.66 -5.61
N ASP A 296 -19.27 18.40 -4.90
CA ASP A 296 -20.53 18.92 -5.43
C ASP A 296 -20.47 20.36 -5.98
N GLY A 297 -19.32 21.02 -5.87
CA GLY A 297 -19.13 22.42 -6.29
C GLY A 297 -19.55 23.44 -5.23
N SER A 298 -19.73 23.01 -3.97
CA SER A 298 -19.96 23.91 -2.83
C SER A 298 -18.66 24.57 -2.35
N ASP A 299 -18.77 25.58 -1.46
CA ASP A 299 -17.60 26.25 -0.86
C ASP A 299 -16.63 25.28 -0.16
N ASN A 300 -17.14 24.16 0.35
CA ASN A 300 -16.33 23.13 0.99
C ASN A 300 -15.72 22.12 0.00
N GLU A 301 -16.30 21.97 -1.19
CA GLU A 301 -15.88 21.06 -2.28
C GLU A 301 -15.92 21.85 -3.61
N PRO A 302 -15.04 22.85 -3.82
CA PRO A 302 -15.19 23.87 -4.87
C PRO A 302 -15.04 23.34 -6.31
N VAL A 303 -14.40 22.19 -6.49
CA VAL A 303 -14.29 21.56 -7.81
C VAL A 303 -15.48 20.63 -8.02
N LYS A 304 -16.36 21.00 -8.94
CA LYS A 304 -17.53 20.17 -9.26
C LYS A 304 -17.10 18.91 -10.00
N SER A 305 -17.52 17.76 -9.46
CA SER A 305 -17.22 16.47 -10.04
C SER A 305 -17.86 16.28 -11.42
N LYS A 306 -17.12 15.73 -12.35
CA LYS A 306 -17.64 15.16 -13.59
C LYS A 306 -18.63 14.04 -13.27
N THR A 307 -19.72 13.95 -14.05
CA THR A 307 -20.70 12.88 -13.91
C THR A 307 -20.57 11.90 -15.07
N ILE A 308 -20.18 10.67 -14.76
CA ILE A 308 -20.08 9.56 -15.72
C ILE A 308 -21.39 8.77 -15.66
N ARG A 309 -22.09 8.62 -16.79
CA ARG A 309 -23.35 7.89 -16.87
C ARG A 309 -23.10 6.41 -17.10
N LEU A 310 -23.79 5.59 -16.32
CA LEU A 310 -23.76 4.13 -16.41
C LEU A 310 -24.82 3.61 -17.40
N SER A 311 -24.66 2.37 -17.83
CA SER A 311 -25.51 1.72 -18.83
C SER A 311 -26.93 1.47 -18.35
N ASP A 312 -27.15 1.37 -17.05
CA ASP A 312 -28.48 1.20 -16.42
C ASP A 312 -29.14 2.52 -16.00
N GLY A 313 -28.53 3.67 -16.35
CA GLY A 313 -28.99 5.01 -16.01
C GLY A 313 -28.54 5.50 -14.62
N GLY A 314 -27.70 4.75 -13.92
CA GLY A 314 -26.99 5.22 -12.73
C GLY A 314 -25.87 6.19 -13.09
N THR A 315 -25.19 6.74 -12.07
CA THR A 315 -24.09 7.69 -12.26
C THR A 315 -22.90 7.41 -11.34
N VAL A 316 -21.70 7.75 -11.83
CA VAL A 316 -20.50 7.82 -11.00
C VAL A 316 -20.03 9.26 -10.96
N LYS A 317 -19.75 9.76 -9.76
CA LYS A 317 -19.15 11.06 -9.49
C LYS A 317 -17.85 10.87 -8.72
N ILE A 318 -16.84 11.65 -9.08
CA ILE A 318 -15.53 11.62 -8.42
C ILE A 318 -15.58 12.47 -7.15
N LYS A 319 -15.00 11.95 -6.08
CA LYS A 319 -14.82 12.68 -4.82
C LYS A 319 -13.40 12.50 -4.30
N GLY A 320 -12.77 13.58 -3.85
CA GLY A 320 -11.39 13.47 -3.34
C GLY A 320 -10.77 14.82 -3.04
N SER A 321 -9.45 14.81 -2.89
CA SER A 321 -8.64 16.00 -2.68
C SER A 321 -7.40 15.94 -3.56
N ILE A 322 -7.03 17.06 -4.14
CA ILE A 322 -5.77 17.23 -4.89
C ILE A 322 -4.78 17.90 -3.95
N ASP A 323 -3.65 17.25 -3.70
CA ASP A 323 -2.66 17.74 -2.74
C ASP A 323 -2.15 19.13 -3.10
N ARG A 324 -1.78 19.35 -4.37
CA ARG A 324 -1.31 20.62 -4.88
C ARG A 324 -1.72 20.82 -6.35
N VAL A 325 -2.21 22.01 -6.66
CA VAL A 325 -2.51 22.49 -8.03
C VAL A 325 -1.64 23.69 -8.32
N ASP A 326 -0.88 23.61 -9.40
CA ASP A 326 -0.09 24.73 -9.91
C ASP A 326 -0.65 25.17 -11.27
N THR A 327 -0.64 26.49 -11.50
CA THR A 327 -1.10 27.07 -12.77
C THR A 327 -0.05 28.01 -13.37
N PHE A 328 -0.07 28.09 -14.67
CA PHE A 328 0.72 29.04 -15.46
C PHE A 328 -0.14 29.57 -16.61
N THR A 329 -0.06 30.86 -16.88
CA THR A 329 -0.85 31.48 -17.96
C THR A 329 0.07 32.08 -19.03
N GLN A 330 -0.14 31.63 -20.26
CA GLN A 330 0.62 32.15 -21.43
C GLN A 330 -0.34 32.30 -22.60
N ASN A 331 -0.21 33.41 -23.33
CA ASN A 331 -1.04 33.70 -24.51
C ASN A 331 -2.56 33.58 -24.29
N GLY A 332 -3.02 33.93 -23.08
CA GLY A 332 -4.44 33.81 -22.70
C GLY A 332 -4.94 32.38 -22.43
N LYS A 333 -4.05 31.40 -22.45
CA LYS A 333 -4.33 30.01 -22.07
C LYS A 333 -3.80 29.72 -20.68
N GLN A 334 -4.60 29.10 -19.84
CA GLN A 334 -4.17 28.60 -18.53
C GLN A 334 -3.73 27.14 -18.64
N TYR A 335 -2.55 26.85 -18.15
CA TYR A 335 -1.99 25.51 -18.04
C TYR A 335 -2.01 25.07 -16.58
N VAL A 336 -2.38 23.80 -16.36
CA VAL A 336 -2.59 23.25 -15.02
C VAL A 336 -1.78 21.98 -14.84
N ARG A 337 -0.98 21.92 -13.79
CA ARG A 337 -0.36 20.66 -13.35
C ARG A 337 -0.84 20.30 -11.95
N VAL A 338 -0.94 19.01 -11.68
CA VAL A 338 -1.28 18.48 -10.36
C VAL A 338 -0.07 17.75 -9.80
N VAL A 339 0.20 17.98 -8.52
CA VAL A 339 1.32 17.37 -7.80
C VAL A 339 0.78 16.66 -6.56
N ASP A 340 1.22 15.42 -6.35
CA ASP A 340 0.84 14.58 -5.22
C ASP A 340 2.08 14.16 -4.43
N TYR A 341 2.02 14.26 -3.12
CA TYR A 341 3.14 13.96 -2.22
C TYR A 341 3.08 12.51 -1.75
N LYS A 342 4.10 11.72 -2.08
CA LYS A 342 4.15 10.31 -1.69
C LYS A 342 5.31 10.02 -0.74
N SER A 343 5.00 9.51 0.44
CA SER A 343 6.00 9.10 1.43
C SER A 343 6.69 7.76 1.07
N GLY A 344 6.09 6.95 0.21
CA GLY A 344 6.66 5.71 -0.29
C GLY A 344 7.35 5.87 -1.65
N ASN A 345 8.19 4.92 -2.02
CA ASN A 345 8.84 4.90 -3.34
C ASN A 345 7.86 4.43 -4.41
N LYS A 346 7.01 5.35 -4.89
CA LYS A 346 6.03 5.06 -5.94
C LYS A 346 6.73 5.02 -7.31
N THR A 347 6.51 3.96 -8.07
CA THR A 347 6.85 3.90 -9.50
C THR A 347 5.71 4.48 -10.31
N PHE A 348 6.01 5.12 -11.42
CA PHE A 348 5.04 5.60 -12.39
C PHE A 348 5.25 4.88 -13.71
N SER A 349 4.16 4.41 -14.30
CA SER A 349 4.13 3.81 -15.63
C SER A 349 2.76 4.06 -16.26
N LEU A 350 2.72 4.50 -17.51
CA LEU A 350 1.46 4.60 -18.26
C LEU A 350 0.80 3.22 -18.44
N ASN A 351 1.57 2.14 -18.41
CA ASN A 351 1.03 0.79 -18.49
C ASN A 351 0.04 0.48 -17.35
N ASP A 352 0.26 1.03 -16.17
CA ASP A 352 -0.63 0.84 -15.01
C ASP A 352 -2.06 1.36 -15.30
N ILE A 353 -2.17 2.44 -16.08
CA ILE A 353 -3.47 3.04 -16.46
C ILE A 353 -4.32 2.05 -17.25
N MET A 354 -3.70 1.24 -18.13
CA MET A 354 -4.43 0.25 -18.94
C MET A 354 -5.16 -0.79 -18.06
N TYR A 355 -4.69 -0.97 -16.84
CA TYR A 355 -5.23 -1.92 -15.84
C TYR A 355 -5.98 -1.23 -14.69
N GLY A 356 -6.28 0.05 -14.82
CA GLY A 356 -7.04 0.79 -13.80
C GLY A 356 -6.24 1.15 -12.54
N ILE A 357 -4.91 1.14 -12.62
CA ILE A 357 -3.99 1.44 -11.51
C ILE A 357 -3.29 2.79 -11.77
N ASN A 358 -2.84 3.46 -10.71
CA ASN A 358 -2.22 4.79 -10.77
C ASN A 358 -3.10 5.87 -11.43
N LEU A 359 -4.43 5.72 -11.34
CA LEU A 359 -5.40 6.64 -11.92
C LEU A 359 -5.60 7.93 -11.13
N GLN A 360 -5.21 7.97 -9.85
CA GLN A 360 -5.54 9.05 -8.91
C GLN A 360 -5.35 10.44 -9.51
N MET A 361 -4.16 10.71 -9.99
CA MET A 361 -3.81 12.05 -10.46
C MET A 361 -4.47 12.40 -11.79
N PHE A 362 -4.68 11.42 -12.67
CA PHE A 362 -5.37 11.60 -13.93
C PHE A 362 -6.85 11.91 -13.72
N VAL A 363 -7.51 11.14 -12.87
CA VAL A 363 -8.92 11.37 -12.50
C VAL A 363 -9.10 12.78 -11.94
N TYR A 364 -8.19 13.24 -11.10
CA TYR A 364 -8.26 14.57 -10.48
C TYR A 364 -7.94 15.69 -11.47
N LEU A 365 -6.87 15.54 -12.28
CA LEU A 365 -6.52 16.51 -13.30
C LEU A 365 -7.67 16.72 -14.29
N PHE A 366 -8.21 15.62 -14.85
CA PHE A 366 -9.29 15.72 -15.84
C PHE A 366 -10.58 16.28 -15.24
N THR A 367 -10.92 15.90 -14.01
CA THR A 367 -12.06 16.49 -13.30
C THR A 367 -11.89 18.00 -13.11
N LEU A 368 -10.69 18.46 -12.75
CA LEU A 368 -10.38 19.88 -12.58
C LEU A 368 -10.44 20.61 -13.93
N CYS A 369 -9.78 20.08 -14.97
CA CYS A 369 -9.73 20.69 -16.30
C CYS A 369 -11.11 20.83 -16.96
N GLU A 370 -12.04 19.91 -16.69
CA GLU A 370 -13.40 19.92 -17.22
C GLU A 370 -14.41 20.68 -16.33
N SER A 371 -14.01 21.16 -15.16
CA SER A 371 -14.88 21.91 -14.25
C SER A 371 -14.95 23.38 -14.61
N ASP A 372 -15.95 24.11 -14.07
CA ASP A 372 -16.07 25.57 -14.19
C ASP A 372 -15.26 26.31 -13.11
N ASN A 373 -14.26 25.66 -12.51
CA ASN A 373 -13.43 26.25 -11.48
C ASN A 373 -12.41 27.25 -12.08
N GLU A 374 -12.07 28.29 -11.36
CA GLU A 374 -11.09 29.30 -11.79
C GLU A 374 -9.68 28.74 -12.08
N LEU A 375 -9.36 27.58 -11.49
CA LEU A 375 -8.11 26.86 -11.71
C LEU A 375 -8.19 25.89 -12.90
N SER A 376 -9.32 25.81 -13.62
CA SER A 376 -9.45 24.96 -14.81
C SER A 376 -8.57 25.45 -15.92
N GLY A 377 -8.08 24.53 -16.75
CA GLY A 377 -7.23 24.87 -17.88
C GLY A 377 -6.77 23.65 -18.66
N ILE A 378 -5.73 23.82 -19.45
CA ILE A 378 -5.10 22.75 -20.22
C ILE A 378 -4.25 21.90 -19.27
N GLY A 379 -4.55 20.62 -19.16
CA GLY A 379 -3.76 19.69 -18.35
C GLY A 379 -2.33 19.57 -18.89
N SER A 380 -1.35 20.01 -18.12
CA SER A 380 0.05 20.10 -18.55
C SER A 380 0.99 19.17 -17.79
N GLY A 381 0.56 18.60 -16.67
CA GLY A 381 1.39 17.66 -15.94
C GLY A 381 0.65 16.90 -14.82
N VAL A 382 1.05 15.66 -14.66
CA VAL A 382 0.71 14.79 -13.53
C VAL A 382 2.03 14.37 -12.90
N LEU A 383 2.29 14.83 -11.68
CA LEU A 383 3.60 14.68 -11.04
C LEU A 383 3.47 14.10 -9.64
N TYR A 384 4.26 13.09 -9.33
CA TYR A 384 4.43 12.53 -8.00
C TYR A 384 5.75 13.00 -7.40
N MET A 385 5.68 13.71 -6.30
CA MET A 385 6.85 14.17 -5.56
C MET A 385 7.12 13.24 -4.38
N HIS A 386 8.34 12.70 -4.32
CA HIS A 386 8.74 11.91 -3.17
C HIS A 386 8.95 12.82 -1.94
N SER A 387 8.22 12.55 -0.87
CA SER A 387 8.18 13.36 0.35
C SER A 387 8.82 12.67 1.56
N ALA A 388 9.61 11.61 1.33
CA ALA A 388 10.41 10.95 2.34
C ALA A 388 11.90 10.94 1.94
N ARG A 389 12.78 10.66 2.88
CA ARG A 389 14.21 10.50 2.61
C ARG A 389 14.54 9.03 2.47
N ASP A 390 15.04 8.63 1.32
CA ASP A 390 15.51 7.26 1.10
C ASP A 390 16.79 6.99 1.90
N ILE A 391 16.94 5.74 2.34
CA ILE A 391 18.21 5.27 2.90
C ILE A 391 19.14 5.00 1.72
N ILE A 392 20.15 5.86 1.56
CA ILE A 392 21.14 5.72 0.50
C ILE A 392 22.21 4.73 0.95
N ASN A 393 22.27 3.57 0.30
CA ASN A 393 23.36 2.63 0.47
C ASN A 393 24.60 3.14 -0.27
N ILE A 394 25.71 3.28 0.46
CA ILE A 394 26.99 3.73 -0.08
C ILE A 394 27.97 2.57 0.00
N ASP A 395 28.42 2.11 -1.16
CA ASP A 395 29.50 1.13 -1.25
C ASP A 395 30.87 1.86 -1.15
N ASN A 396 31.60 1.60 -0.09
CA ASN A 396 33.04 1.72 0.14
C ASN A 396 33.85 2.98 -0.25
N ALA A 397 33.31 4.01 -0.87
CA ALA A 397 34.03 5.26 -1.12
C ALA A 397 33.13 6.47 -0.85
N PHE A 398 33.47 7.22 0.20
CA PHE A 398 32.76 8.44 0.57
C PHE A 398 33.11 9.53 -0.45
N ASP A 399 32.27 9.67 -1.49
CA ASP A 399 32.31 10.78 -2.41
C ASP A 399 31.04 11.62 -2.22
N THR A 400 31.22 12.86 -1.77
CA THR A 400 30.13 13.82 -1.55
C THR A 400 29.33 14.10 -2.81
N ALA A 401 29.98 14.12 -3.98
CA ALA A 401 29.31 14.35 -5.27
C ALA A 401 28.37 13.18 -5.63
N THR A 402 28.75 11.95 -5.34
CA THR A 402 27.91 10.76 -5.54
C THR A 402 26.70 10.76 -4.60
N LEU A 403 26.88 11.20 -3.36
CA LEU A 403 25.78 11.37 -2.39
C LEU A 403 24.77 12.39 -2.88
N GLU A 404 25.21 13.58 -3.25
CA GLU A 404 24.35 14.65 -3.76
C GLU A 404 23.61 14.21 -5.03
N SER A 405 24.28 13.48 -5.92
CA SER A 405 23.64 12.93 -7.13
C SER A 405 22.55 11.92 -6.80
N LYS A 406 22.79 11.00 -5.86
CA LYS A 406 21.79 10.02 -5.41
C LYS A 406 20.62 10.70 -4.66
N GLU A 407 20.90 11.67 -3.78
CA GLU A 407 19.85 12.46 -3.12
C GLU A 407 19.00 13.23 -4.14
N ASN A 408 19.62 13.90 -5.10
CA ASN A 408 18.92 14.61 -6.16
C ASN A 408 18.04 13.67 -6.99
N SER A 409 18.50 12.46 -7.29
CA SER A 409 17.73 11.47 -8.05
C SER A 409 16.53 10.94 -7.27
N SER A 410 16.61 10.83 -5.94
CA SER A 410 15.50 10.36 -5.10
C SER A 410 14.35 11.37 -5.02
N PHE A 411 14.65 12.66 -5.12
CA PHE A 411 13.65 13.74 -5.10
C PHE A 411 13.11 14.11 -6.48
N LYS A 412 13.63 13.50 -7.55
CA LYS A 412 13.11 13.74 -8.88
C LYS A 412 11.65 13.28 -8.98
N MET A 413 10.77 14.20 -9.41
CA MET A 413 9.36 13.88 -9.60
C MET A 413 9.19 12.80 -10.67
N LYS A 414 8.16 11.98 -10.52
CA LYS A 414 7.76 10.93 -11.46
C LYS A 414 6.39 11.30 -12.02
N GLY A 415 6.12 10.94 -13.26
CA GLY A 415 4.84 11.28 -13.88
C GLY A 415 4.99 11.61 -15.34
N ILE A 416 4.09 12.42 -15.89
CA ILE A 416 4.12 12.88 -17.28
C ILE A 416 4.06 14.40 -17.35
N VAL A 417 4.64 14.95 -18.42
CA VAL A 417 4.67 16.38 -18.75
C VAL A 417 4.16 16.60 -20.18
N LEU A 418 3.35 17.63 -20.38
CA LEU A 418 2.88 18.03 -21.70
C LEU A 418 4.05 18.51 -22.53
N ASN A 419 4.19 17.95 -23.71
CA ASN A 419 5.05 18.48 -24.78
C ASN A 419 4.23 19.42 -25.66
N ASP A 420 4.25 20.72 -25.34
CA ASP A 420 3.72 21.80 -26.17
C ASP A 420 4.90 22.66 -26.64
N GLU A 421 5.43 22.34 -27.81
CA GLU A 421 6.61 22.98 -28.37
C GLU A 421 6.37 24.47 -28.72
N GLU A 422 5.12 24.84 -29.08
CA GLU A 422 4.77 26.22 -29.43
C GLU A 422 4.82 27.16 -28.21
N ASN A 423 4.49 26.62 -27.03
CA ASN A 423 4.39 27.39 -25.79
C ASN A 423 5.50 27.05 -24.80
N GLU A 424 6.44 26.18 -25.14
CA GLU A 424 7.61 25.80 -24.33
C GLU A 424 7.24 25.42 -22.86
N ILE A 425 6.09 24.79 -22.68
CA ILE A 425 5.47 24.59 -21.34
C ILE A 425 6.37 23.85 -20.37
N ALA A 426 7.18 22.89 -20.85
CA ALA A 426 8.12 22.18 -20.01
C ALA A 426 9.22 23.10 -19.45
N GLU A 427 9.67 24.11 -20.21
CA GLU A 427 10.69 25.10 -19.77
C GLU A 427 10.13 26.02 -18.67
N HIS A 428 8.84 26.34 -18.73
CA HIS A 428 8.18 27.09 -17.66
C HIS A 428 8.01 26.27 -16.37
N MET A 429 8.07 24.94 -16.46
CA MET A 429 8.05 24.07 -15.26
C MET A 429 9.44 23.90 -14.64
N GLU A 430 10.49 23.80 -15.44
CA GLU A 430 11.88 23.68 -15.00
C GLU A 430 12.82 24.40 -15.98
N LYS A 431 13.43 25.49 -15.54
CA LYS A 431 14.42 26.24 -16.34
C LYS A 431 15.57 25.35 -16.78
N ASP A 432 16.02 25.56 -18.00
CA ASP A 432 17.11 24.82 -18.64
C ASP A 432 16.85 23.32 -18.83
N LEU A 433 15.71 22.78 -18.41
CA LEU A 433 15.27 21.37 -18.56
C LEU A 433 16.39 20.34 -18.28
N MET A 434 17.12 20.56 -17.19
CA MET A 434 18.22 19.68 -16.78
C MET A 434 17.72 18.31 -16.25
N GLY A 435 16.42 18.21 -15.98
CA GLY A 435 15.79 17.01 -15.40
C GLY A 435 16.17 16.80 -13.94
N LYS A 436 16.37 17.90 -13.21
CA LYS A 436 16.64 17.90 -11.77
C LYS A 436 15.36 17.64 -10.98
N PHE A 437 14.24 18.23 -11.39
CA PHE A 437 12.92 18.12 -10.74
C PHE A 437 11.94 17.29 -11.55
N LEU A 438 11.92 17.51 -12.88
CA LEU A 438 10.97 16.87 -13.77
C LEU A 438 11.47 15.53 -14.32
N PRO A 439 10.57 14.61 -14.71
CA PRO A 439 10.93 13.36 -15.38
C PRO A 439 11.33 13.55 -16.86
N VAL A 440 11.67 14.77 -17.24
CA VAL A 440 12.04 15.18 -18.61
C VAL A 440 13.38 15.92 -18.61
N LYS A 441 14.06 15.92 -19.73
CA LYS A 441 15.30 16.68 -19.96
C LYS A 441 15.43 17.08 -21.42
N TYR A 442 16.06 18.22 -21.67
CA TYR A 442 16.42 18.63 -23.01
C TYR A 442 17.88 18.28 -23.34
N THR A 443 18.10 17.76 -24.52
CA THR A 443 19.46 17.53 -25.05
C THR A 443 19.56 18.07 -26.47
N LYS A 444 20.68 18.69 -26.82
CA LYS A 444 20.90 19.24 -28.17
C LYS A 444 20.78 18.21 -29.29
N LYS A 445 21.01 16.95 -28.99
CA LYS A 445 20.97 15.82 -29.95
C LYS A 445 19.57 15.28 -30.17
N SER A 446 18.75 15.23 -29.15
CA SER A 446 17.47 14.47 -29.14
C SER A 446 16.25 15.36 -28.80
N GLY A 447 16.46 16.69 -28.58
CA GLY A 447 15.39 17.57 -28.10
C GLY A 447 14.92 17.24 -26.70
N LEU A 448 13.64 17.46 -26.41
CA LEU A 448 12.98 17.08 -25.16
C LEU A 448 12.79 15.58 -25.12
N THR A 449 13.22 14.95 -24.02
CA THR A 449 13.17 13.49 -23.80
C THR A 449 12.74 13.17 -22.39
N GLY A 450 12.13 12.00 -22.19
CA GLY A 450 11.63 11.52 -20.91
C GLY A 450 10.15 11.20 -20.97
N SER A 451 9.44 11.35 -19.86
CA SER A 451 8.01 11.04 -19.75
C SER A 451 7.17 12.22 -20.29
N ILE A 452 7.11 12.34 -21.61
CA ILE A 452 6.38 13.41 -22.32
C ILE A 452 5.18 12.85 -23.06
N VAL A 453 4.11 13.66 -23.13
CA VAL A 453 2.88 13.38 -23.87
C VAL A 453 2.41 14.62 -24.62
N THR A 454 1.79 14.43 -25.77
CA THR A 454 1.14 15.50 -26.52
C THR A 454 -0.26 15.79 -25.96
N LEU A 455 -0.87 16.91 -26.36
CA LEU A 455 -2.22 17.25 -25.96
C LEU A 455 -3.26 16.22 -26.46
N GLU A 456 -3.04 15.66 -27.66
CA GLU A 456 -3.86 14.58 -28.20
C GLU A 456 -3.76 13.32 -27.33
N GLU A 457 -2.54 12.94 -26.94
CA GLU A 457 -2.29 11.77 -26.07
C GLU A 457 -2.91 11.95 -24.67
N ILE A 458 -2.89 13.16 -24.10
CA ILE A 458 -3.61 13.48 -22.86
C ILE A 458 -5.11 13.25 -23.04
N GLY A 459 -5.68 13.66 -24.18
CA GLY A 459 -7.09 13.40 -24.51
C GLY A 459 -7.40 11.91 -24.59
N MET A 460 -6.52 11.11 -25.20
CA MET A 460 -6.68 9.64 -25.25
C MET A 460 -6.67 9.01 -23.85
N ILE A 461 -5.73 9.44 -23.01
CA ILE A 461 -5.65 8.98 -21.61
C ILE A 461 -6.93 9.34 -20.85
N SER A 462 -7.46 10.56 -21.04
CA SER A 462 -8.71 10.99 -20.39
C SER A 462 -9.88 10.08 -20.77
N ARG A 463 -10.07 9.80 -22.05
CA ARG A 463 -11.14 8.89 -22.51
C ARG A 463 -10.97 7.47 -21.96
N LYS A 464 -9.75 6.97 -21.88
CA LYS A 464 -9.46 5.65 -21.28
C LYS A 464 -9.83 5.61 -19.80
N VAL A 465 -9.47 6.64 -19.06
CA VAL A 465 -9.81 6.76 -17.63
C VAL A 465 -11.33 6.79 -17.43
N ASP A 466 -12.06 7.56 -18.22
CA ASP A 466 -13.53 7.61 -18.17
C ASP A 466 -14.15 6.25 -18.49
N ALA A 467 -13.63 5.56 -19.51
CA ALA A 467 -14.10 4.23 -19.90
C ALA A 467 -13.91 3.21 -18.77
N LEU A 468 -12.75 3.23 -18.09
CA LEU A 468 -12.46 2.36 -16.95
C LEU A 468 -13.40 2.66 -15.76
N VAL A 469 -13.62 3.92 -15.44
CA VAL A 469 -14.54 4.29 -14.35
C VAL A 469 -15.97 3.85 -14.66
N LYS A 470 -16.39 3.99 -15.93
CA LYS A 470 -17.71 3.49 -16.40
C LYS A 470 -17.79 1.96 -16.30
N GLU A 471 -16.78 1.25 -16.80
CA GLU A 471 -16.68 -0.21 -16.72
C GLU A 471 -16.79 -0.72 -15.28
N MET A 472 -16.06 -0.10 -14.35
CA MET A 472 -16.17 -0.40 -12.93
C MET A 472 -17.61 -0.24 -12.42
N GLY A 473 -18.23 0.90 -12.73
CA GLY A 473 -19.60 1.20 -12.29
C GLY A 473 -20.61 0.20 -12.84
N ASP A 474 -20.57 -0.07 -14.14
CA ASP A 474 -21.46 -1.04 -14.81
C ASP A 474 -21.26 -2.45 -14.22
N SER A 475 -20.00 -2.86 -13.99
CA SER A 475 -19.67 -4.16 -13.40
C SER A 475 -20.16 -4.32 -11.96
N LEU A 476 -20.07 -3.27 -11.14
CA LEU A 476 -20.59 -3.28 -9.78
C LEU A 476 -22.12 -3.38 -9.76
N HIS A 477 -22.84 -2.67 -10.65
CA HIS A 477 -24.28 -2.77 -10.78
C HIS A 477 -24.75 -4.12 -11.36
N ASP A 478 -23.91 -4.76 -12.17
CA ASP A 478 -24.10 -6.14 -12.62
C ASP A 478 -23.81 -7.19 -11.54
N GLY A 479 -23.31 -6.76 -10.37
CA GLY A 479 -22.99 -7.64 -9.26
C GLY A 479 -21.68 -8.43 -9.43
N LYS A 480 -20.79 -8.03 -10.35
CA LYS A 480 -19.50 -8.69 -10.59
C LYS A 480 -18.51 -8.35 -9.48
N ILE A 481 -18.27 -9.32 -8.61
CA ILE A 481 -17.38 -9.21 -7.45
C ILE A 481 -16.35 -10.36 -7.41
N MET A 482 -15.75 -10.63 -8.56
CA MET A 482 -14.88 -11.79 -8.74
C MET A 482 -13.56 -11.65 -7.98
N GLN A 483 -13.02 -12.80 -7.57
CA GLN A 483 -11.66 -12.93 -7.06
C GLN A 483 -10.68 -12.94 -8.24
N HIS A 484 -10.28 -11.78 -8.68
CA HIS A 484 -9.42 -11.61 -9.84
C HIS A 484 -8.33 -10.59 -9.53
N PRO A 485 -7.34 -10.97 -8.69
CA PRO A 485 -6.27 -10.08 -8.29
C PRO A 485 -5.40 -9.72 -9.49
N ILE A 486 -4.96 -8.47 -9.53
CA ILE A 486 -3.95 -8.05 -10.50
C ILE A 486 -2.60 -8.68 -10.14
N ASN A 487 -1.86 -9.12 -11.14
CA ASN A 487 -0.51 -9.63 -11.01
C ASN A 487 0.42 -8.96 -12.04
N GLY A 488 1.59 -8.53 -11.61
CA GLY A 488 2.58 -7.87 -12.45
C GLY A 488 3.81 -7.53 -11.63
N LYS A 489 4.87 -7.05 -12.26
CA LYS A 489 6.18 -6.79 -11.65
C LYS A 489 6.15 -6.04 -10.30
N ASN A 490 5.21 -5.10 -10.13
CA ASN A 490 5.05 -4.32 -8.90
C ASN A 490 3.83 -4.77 -8.08
N TYR A 491 3.11 -5.80 -8.50
CA TYR A 491 1.83 -6.26 -7.94
C TYR A 491 1.78 -7.77 -7.70
N ASP A 492 2.93 -8.43 -7.71
CA ASP A 492 3.11 -9.87 -7.45
C ASP A 492 2.63 -10.30 -6.05
N LYS A 493 2.57 -9.36 -5.11
CA LYS A 493 2.18 -9.58 -3.72
C LYS A 493 0.78 -9.09 -3.36
N THR A 494 -0.08 -8.85 -4.35
CA THR A 494 -1.44 -8.30 -4.11
C THR A 494 -2.25 -9.15 -3.12
N CYS A 495 -2.10 -10.46 -3.12
CA CYS A 495 -2.78 -11.37 -2.21
C CYS A 495 -2.02 -11.62 -0.91
N GLU A 496 -0.70 -11.55 -0.90
CA GLU A 496 0.14 -11.80 0.29
C GLU A 496 -0.22 -10.86 1.46
N PHE A 497 -0.54 -9.60 1.16
CA PHE A 497 -0.92 -8.59 2.15
C PHE A 497 -2.42 -8.25 2.13
N CYS A 498 -3.27 -9.18 1.71
CA CYS A 498 -4.70 -8.95 1.64
C CYS A 498 -5.38 -9.27 2.98
N ASP A 499 -6.02 -8.28 3.61
CA ASP A 499 -6.77 -8.45 4.86
C ASP A 499 -7.93 -9.46 4.77
N TYR A 500 -8.33 -9.84 3.56
CA TYR A 500 -9.47 -10.72 3.29
C TYR A 500 -9.07 -12.09 2.73
N ILE A 501 -7.79 -12.45 2.81
CA ILE A 501 -7.27 -13.71 2.26
C ILE A 501 -7.97 -14.94 2.84
N ASP A 502 -8.27 -14.91 4.15
CA ASP A 502 -8.88 -16.03 4.85
C ASP A 502 -10.33 -16.31 4.40
N ILE A 503 -11.05 -15.28 3.95
CA ILE A 503 -12.43 -15.41 3.45
C ILE A 503 -12.52 -15.47 1.94
N CYS A 504 -11.48 -15.03 1.25
CA CYS A 504 -11.43 -14.96 -0.21
C CYS A 504 -11.33 -16.34 -0.88
N ARG A 505 -10.76 -17.34 -0.21
CA ARG A 505 -10.46 -18.66 -0.77
C ARG A 505 -9.55 -18.66 -1.99
N ASN A 506 -8.88 -17.60 -2.30
CA ASN A 506 -7.85 -17.59 -3.32
C ASN A 506 -6.64 -18.42 -2.85
N ARG A 507 -6.87 -19.73 -2.71
CA ARG A 507 -5.85 -20.73 -2.43
C ARG A 507 -5.30 -21.21 -3.77
N CYS A 508 -4.54 -20.37 -4.44
CA CYS A 508 -3.73 -20.72 -5.62
C CYS A 508 -4.47 -21.05 -6.93
N ASP A 509 -5.81 -21.16 -6.98
CA ASP A 509 -6.55 -21.63 -8.16
C ASP A 509 -7.21 -20.51 -8.98
N VAL A 510 -7.14 -19.27 -8.51
CA VAL A 510 -7.68 -18.13 -9.24
C VAL A 510 -6.66 -17.65 -10.26
N THR A 511 -7.05 -17.61 -11.52
CA THR A 511 -6.23 -17.02 -12.58
C THR A 511 -6.11 -15.52 -12.31
N PRO A 512 -4.94 -15.01 -11.96
CA PRO A 512 -4.76 -13.59 -11.74
C PRO A 512 -4.92 -12.84 -13.07
N ASN A 513 -5.24 -11.54 -12.97
CA ASN A 513 -5.22 -10.63 -14.11
C ASN A 513 -3.77 -10.25 -14.39
N GLU A 514 -3.14 -10.97 -15.32
CA GLU A 514 -1.74 -10.79 -15.67
C GLU A 514 -1.53 -9.48 -16.43
N MET A 515 -0.66 -8.62 -15.88
CA MET A 515 -0.24 -7.40 -16.56
C MET A 515 0.83 -7.71 -17.61
N THR A 516 0.53 -7.41 -18.86
CA THR A 516 1.55 -7.41 -19.91
C THR A 516 2.41 -6.15 -19.76
N GLU A 517 3.70 -6.31 -19.57
CA GLU A 517 4.63 -5.17 -19.48
C GLU A 517 4.75 -4.48 -20.85
N ARG A 518 4.55 -3.16 -20.84
CA ARG A 518 4.65 -2.30 -22.02
C ARG A 518 5.39 -1.02 -21.64
N THR A 519 6.11 -0.48 -22.59
CA THR A 519 6.70 0.86 -22.48
C THR A 519 5.60 1.92 -22.62
N ASP A 520 5.84 3.12 -22.10
CA ASP A 520 4.88 4.24 -22.22
C ASP A 520 4.53 4.52 -23.69
N ARG A 521 5.48 4.35 -24.61
CA ARG A 521 5.25 4.54 -26.05
C ARG A 521 4.30 3.48 -26.63
N GLU A 522 4.51 2.21 -26.29
CA GLU A 522 3.61 1.14 -26.72
C GLU A 522 2.19 1.32 -26.18
N VAL A 523 2.05 1.85 -24.96
CA VAL A 523 0.74 2.18 -24.39
C VAL A 523 0.04 3.28 -25.20
N LEU A 524 0.75 4.37 -25.53
CA LEU A 524 0.22 5.46 -26.32
C LEU A 524 -0.17 5.00 -27.74
N ASP A 525 0.63 4.15 -28.36
CA ASP A 525 0.31 3.58 -29.67
C ASP A 525 -0.91 2.65 -29.63
N LEU A 526 -1.11 1.90 -28.56
CA LEU A 526 -2.32 1.09 -28.33
C LEU A 526 -3.55 1.98 -28.17
N LEU A 527 -3.50 3.04 -27.36
CA LEU A 527 -4.60 3.97 -27.16
C LEU A 527 -5.01 4.63 -28.49
N ARG A 528 -4.02 4.99 -29.34
CA ARG A 528 -4.27 5.52 -30.67
C ARG A 528 -4.96 4.49 -31.59
N GLY A 529 -4.57 3.22 -31.50
CA GLY A 529 -5.20 2.12 -32.22
C GLY A 529 -6.63 1.82 -31.77
N GLU A 530 -6.92 1.91 -30.47
CA GLU A 530 -8.28 1.76 -29.92
C GLU A 530 -9.23 2.83 -30.49
N GLU A 531 -8.79 4.09 -30.63
CA GLU A 531 -9.60 5.18 -31.21
C GLU A 531 -9.89 5.04 -32.70
N GLN A 532 -8.96 4.50 -33.46
CA GLN A 532 -9.17 4.29 -34.90
C GLN A 532 -10.19 3.17 -35.19
N ASN A 533 -10.45 2.30 -34.20
CA ASN A 533 -11.36 1.17 -34.33
C ASN A 533 -12.71 1.40 -33.60
N ALA A 534 -12.90 2.52 -32.90
CA ALA A 534 -14.12 2.88 -32.17
C ALA A 534 -15.03 3.78 -33.00
#